data_7d531308c7eae9fcbf950146ed97083c
#
_entry.id   7d531308c7eae9fcbf950146ed97083c
#
_cell.length_a   1.000
_cell.length_b   1.000
_cell.length_c   1.000
_cell.angle_alpha   90.00
_cell.angle_beta   90.00
_cell.angle_gamma   90.00
#
_symmetry.space_group_name_H-M   'P 1'
#
loop_
_entity.id
_entity.type
_entity.pdbx_description
1 polymer ?
#
loop_
_entity_poly.entity_id
_entity_poly.type
_entity_poly.pdbx_seq_one_letter_code
_entity_poly.pdbx_strand_id
1 'polypeptide(L)'
;LTDYHFSIHSHNSFPHSSGIASSASAMAALSVCLMQVARELGYTYTEEEFWQKASFLARLGSGSACRSIKGSIVVWGQHPSIVGSSDDYGIPYPRQVAPVFADFQDTILLIDRGQKQVSSTVGHNLMHGHPFAEARFSQANNNIDRLIGAFATGDIDTFIEVVESEALTLHAMMQTSIPYFILMRPNTLEVIQRVWQYRKDTKVPLCFTLDAGANVHLLYPKSVKDEVQTFIKNELAHFCEEGKYINDQLAN
;
A
#
# COMPACT_ATOMS: atom_id res chain seq x y z
N LEU A 1 -10.81 -29.40 2.57
CA LEU A 1 -9.92 -29.10 3.71
C LEU A 1 -10.62 -29.23 5.07
N THR A 2 -11.94 -29.29 5.12
CA THR A 2 -12.74 -29.37 6.37
C THR A 2 -12.48 -30.62 7.22
N ASP A 3 -11.93 -31.66 6.63
CA ASP A 3 -11.64 -32.94 7.30
C ASP A 3 -10.24 -32.98 7.95
N TYR A 4 -9.51 -31.87 7.89
CA TYR A 4 -8.16 -31.75 8.42
C TYR A 4 -8.09 -30.78 9.60
N HIS A 5 -7.23 -31.11 10.58
CA HIS A 5 -6.88 -30.19 11.66
C HIS A 5 -5.59 -29.47 11.31
N PHE A 6 -5.59 -28.15 11.41
CA PHE A 6 -4.44 -27.31 11.10
C PHE A 6 -3.85 -26.71 12.38
N SER A 7 -2.53 -26.72 12.49
CA SER A 7 -1.79 -25.91 13.44
C SER A 7 -1.05 -24.83 12.64
N ILE A 8 -1.32 -23.55 12.93
CA ILE A 8 -0.78 -22.42 12.19
C ILE A 8 0.12 -21.60 13.10
N HIS A 9 1.38 -21.44 12.70
CA HIS A 9 2.34 -20.55 13.35
C HIS A 9 2.77 -19.48 12.39
N SER A 10 2.61 -18.22 12.76
CA SER A 10 3.05 -17.10 11.93
C SER A 10 3.68 -15.99 12.78
N HIS A 11 4.58 -15.21 12.18
CA HIS A 11 5.14 -14.02 12.78
C HIS A 11 5.40 -12.96 11.68
N ASN A 12 5.41 -11.71 12.08
CA ASN A 12 5.82 -10.62 11.22
C ASN A 12 7.26 -10.20 11.52
N SER A 13 8.03 -9.87 10.49
CA SER A 13 9.38 -9.29 10.63
C SER A 13 9.37 -7.78 10.90
N PHE A 14 8.19 -7.16 10.94
CA PHE A 14 7.97 -5.73 11.16
C PHE A 14 6.84 -5.50 12.16
N PRO A 15 6.69 -4.29 12.74
CA PRO A 15 5.72 -4.01 13.80
C PRO A 15 4.29 -4.36 13.41
N HIS A 16 3.57 -5.05 14.29
CA HIS A 16 2.17 -5.43 14.10
C HIS A 16 1.24 -4.25 14.43
N SER A 17 0.14 -4.10 13.68
CA SER A 17 -0.93 -3.10 13.92
C SER A 17 -0.50 -1.63 13.86
N SER A 18 0.66 -1.32 13.31
CA SER A 18 1.23 0.04 13.24
C SER A 18 0.91 0.80 11.93
N GLY A 19 -0.02 0.30 11.11
CA GLY A 19 -0.39 0.97 9.86
C GLY A 19 0.51 0.66 8.67
N ILE A 20 1.26 -0.42 8.71
CA ILE A 20 2.18 -0.87 7.64
C ILE A 20 1.76 -2.23 7.08
N ALA A 21 0.46 -2.46 6.93
CA ALA A 21 -0.16 -3.61 6.26
C ALA A 21 0.14 -5.01 6.85
N SER A 22 0.37 -5.12 8.18
CA SER A 22 0.67 -6.40 8.84
C SER A 22 -0.42 -7.47 8.66
N SER A 23 -1.70 -7.11 8.67
CA SER A 23 -2.79 -8.05 8.41
C SER A 23 -2.81 -8.52 6.95
N ALA A 24 -2.46 -7.65 6.01
CA ALA A 24 -2.41 -8.00 4.60
C ALA A 24 -1.31 -9.04 4.32
N SER A 25 -0.10 -8.84 4.86
CA SER A 25 1.00 -9.80 4.69
C SER A 25 0.69 -11.16 5.31
N ALA A 26 0.08 -11.17 6.51
CA ALA A 26 -0.30 -12.42 7.18
C ALA A 26 -1.37 -13.21 6.40
N MET A 27 -2.42 -12.54 5.91
CA MET A 27 -3.48 -13.20 5.14
C MET A 27 -2.99 -13.64 3.77
N ALA A 28 -2.10 -12.88 3.14
CA ALA A 28 -1.46 -13.29 1.89
C ALA A 28 -0.63 -14.57 2.08
N ALA A 29 0.24 -14.62 3.07
CA ALA A 29 1.04 -15.79 3.39
C ALA A 29 0.15 -17.02 3.68
N LEU A 30 -0.86 -16.86 4.55
CA LEU A 30 -1.79 -17.93 4.89
C LEU A 30 -2.53 -18.47 3.66
N SER A 31 -3.03 -17.61 2.79
CA SER A 31 -3.77 -18.04 1.61
C SER A 31 -2.89 -18.83 0.62
N VAL A 32 -1.65 -18.41 0.42
CA VAL A 32 -0.70 -19.16 -0.42
C VAL A 32 -0.39 -20.52 0.19
N CYS A 33 -0.17 -20.62 1.51
CA CYS A 33 0.02 -21.88 2.21
C CYS A 33 -1.19 -22.81 2.04
N LEU A 34 -2.41 -22.30 2.20
CA LEU A 34 -3.64 -23.09 2.02
C LEU A 34 -3.78 -23.61 0.58
N MET A 35 -3.46 -22.80 -0.40
CA MET A 35 -3.48 -23.21 -1.82
C MET A 35 -2.41 -24.26 -2.12
N GLN A 36 -1.22 -24.15 -1.48
CA GLN A 36 -0.17 -25.17 -1.62
C GLN A 36 -0.59 -26.50 -0.98
N VAL A 37 -1.15 -26.48 0.23
CA VAL A 37 -1.72 -27.67 0.87
C VAL A 37 -2.79 -28.30 -0.01
N ALA A 38 -3.66 -27.52 -0.64
CA ALA A 38 -4.66 -28.05 -1.57
C ALA A 38 -4.01 -28.79 -2.75
N ARG A 39 -2.92 -28.26 -3.32
CA ARG A 39 -2.16 -28.97 -4.38
C ARG A 39 -1.60 -30.31 -3.89
N GLU A 40 -1.01 -30.33 -2.69
CA GLU A 40 -0.45 -31.55 -2.10
C GLU A 40 -1.53 -32.61 -1.81
N LEU A 41 -2.77 -32.18 -1.55
CA LEU A 41 -3.94 -33.06 -1.38
C LEU A 41 -4.58 -33.50 -2.71
N GLY A 42 -3.96 -33.18 -3.85
CA GLY A 42 -4.37 -33.65 -5.18
C GLY A 42 -5.32 -32.71 -5.93
N TYR A 43 -5.61 -31.50 -5.41
CA TYR A 43 -6.34 -30.52 -6.20
C TYR A 43 -5.45 -29.93 -7.29
N THR A 44 -5.95 -29.94 -8.51
CA THR A 44 -5.22 -29.40 -9.68
C THR A 44 -5.69 -28.00 -10.02
N TYR A 45 -4.73 -27.13 -10.28
CA TYR A 45 -4.93 -25.73 -10.69
C TYR A 45 -3.91 -25.38 -11.75
N THR A 46 -4.30 -24.61 -12.75
CA THR A 46 -3.33 -23.87 -13.54
C THR A 46 -2.59 -22.86 -12.66
N GLU A 47 -1.45 -22.35 -13.12
CA GLU A 47 -0.74 -21.29 -12.38
C GLU A 47 -1.59 -20.03 -12.20
N GLU A 48 -2.35 -19.66 -13.21
CA GLU A 48 -3.26 -18.50 -13.14
C GLU A 48 -4.36 -18.72 -12.10
N GLU A 49 -5.06 -19.86 -12.16
CA GLU A 49 -6.10 -20.19 -11.18
C GLU A 49 -5.57 -20.27 -9.75
N PHE A 50 -4.35 -20.78 -9.56
CA PHE A 50 -3.72 -20.84 -8.24
C PHE A 50 -3.54 -19.46 -7.64
N TRP A 51 -2.91 -18.55 -8.38
CA TRP A 51 -2.63 -17.21 -7.88
C TRP A 51 -3.90 -16.37 -7.73
N GLN A 52 -4.83 -16.48 -8.65
CA GLN A 52 -6.12 -15.82 -8.57
C GLN A 52 -6.92 -16.25 -7.34
N LYS A 53 -6.98 -17.58 -7.09
CA LYS A 53 -7.63 -18.12 -5.89
C LYS A 53 -6.93 -17.73 -4.60
N ALA A 54 -5.59 -17.76 -4.57
CA ALA A 54 -4.82 -17.27 -3.42
C ALA A 54 -5.15 -15.82 -3.12
N SER A 55 -5.21 -14.98 -4.16
CA SER A 55 -5.56 -13.56 -4.05
C SER A 55 -6.99 -13.36 -3.52
N PHE A 56 -7.96 -14.11 -4.05
CA PHE A 56 -9.33 -14.08 -3.55
C PHE A 56 -9.42 -14.47 -2.06
N LEU A 57 -8.78 -15.58 -1.67
CA LEU A 57 -8.77 -16.03 -0.27
C LEU A 57 -8.13 -15.02 0.67
N ALA A 58 -7.01 -14.42 0.26
CA ALA A 58 -6.34 -13.39 1.03
C ALA A 58 -7.26 -12.20 1.29
N ARG A 59 -8.02 -11.76 0.28
CA ARG A 59 -9.00 -10.68 0.38
C ARG A 59 -10.08 -10.95 1.42
N LEU A 60 -10.53 -12.20 1.55
CA LEU A 60 -11.53 -12.57 2.55
C LEU A 60 -11.02 -12.37 3.98
N GLY A 61 -9.72 -12.56 4.22
CA GLY A 61 -9.11 -12.37 5.52
C GLY A 61 -8.73 -10.91 5.81
N SER A 62 -8.27 -10.18 4.78
CA SER A 62 -7.96 -8.75 4.83
C SER A 62 -8.06 -8.18 3.43
N GLY A 63 -8.96 -7.23 3.19
CA GLY A 63 -9.30 -6.76 1.83
C GLY A 63 -8.09 -6.47 0.95
N SER A 64 -7.16 -5.64 1.41
CA SER A 64 -5.95 -5.28 0.65
C SER A 64 -4.93 -6.41 0.49
N ALA A 65 -5.05 -7.53 1.21
CA ALA A 65 -4.13 -8.67 1.13
C ALA A 65 -4.10 -9.31 -0.26
N CYS A 66 -5.18 -9.18 -1.05
CA CYS A 66 -5.20 -9.63 -2.43
C CYS A 66 -4.09 -9.05 -3.30
N ARG A 67 -3.58 -7.87 -2.96
CA ARG A 67 -2.47 -7.20 -3.66
C ARG A 67 -1.09 -7.73 -3.26
N SER A 68 -0.98 -8.47 -2.17
CA SER A 68 0.30 -8.97 -1.62
C SER A 68 0.61 -10.41 -2.06
N ILE A 69 -0.05 -10.92 -3.11
CA ILE A 69 0.10 -12.31 -3.57
C ILE A 69 1.13 -12.45 -4.67
N LYS A 70 1.02 -11.67 -5.74
CA LYS A 70 1.89 -11.79 -6.92
C LYS A 70 1.96 -10.50 -7.70
N GLY A 71 3.17 -10.09 -8.05
CA GLY A 71 3.46 -8.94 -8.90
C GLY A 71 4.05 -7.76 -8.15
N SER A 72 4.93 -7.03 -8.82
CA SER A 72 5.57 -5.81 -8.28
C SER A 72 4.57 -4.65 -8.19
N ILE A 73 3.70 -4.52 -9.18
CA ILE A 73 2.59 -3.57 -9.23
C ILE A 73 1.32 -4.38 -9.39
N VAL A 74 0.37 -4.19 -8.49
CA VAL A 74 -0.86 -4.98 -8.46
C VAL A 74 -2.08 -4.06 -8.49
N VAL A 75 -3.05 -4.42 -9.31
CA VAL A 75 -4.36 -3.76 -9.41
C VAL A 75 -5.40 -4.58 -8.68
N TRP A 76 -6.18 -3.92 -7.85
CA TRP A 76 -7.38 -4.46 -7.23
C TRP A 76 -8.52 -3.44 -7.35
N GLY A 77 -9.69 -3.94 -7.70
CA GLY A 77 -10.85 -3.15 -8.07
C GLY A 77 -11.11 -3.18 -9.58
N GLN A 78 -12.37 -3.35 -9.96
CA GLN A 78 -12.76 -3.34 -11.37
C GLN A 78 -12.57 -1.95 -11.97
N HIS A 79 -11.84 -1.87 -13.09
CA HIS A 79 -11.60 -0.62 -13.79
C HIS A 79 -11.70 -0.82 -15.32
N PRO A 80 -12.43 0.04 -16.05
CA PRO A 80 -12.68 -0.15 -17.49
C PRO A 80 -11.41 -0.10 -18.34
N SER A 81 -10.41 0.67 -17.92
CA SER A 81 -9.13 0.79 -18.62
C SER A 81 -8.14 -0.34 -18.36
N ILE A 82 -8.44 -1.29 -17.45
CA ILE A 82 -7.54 -2.38 -17.07
C ILE A 82 -8.23 -3.73 -17.28
N VAL A 83 -7.83 -4.41 -18.33
CA VAL A 83 -8.38 -5.73 -18.68
C VAL A 83 -8.04 -6.75 -17.60
N GLY A 84 -9.03 -7.53 -17.16
CA GLY A 84 -8.89 -8.55 -16.11
C GLY A 84 -8.94 -8.02 -14.68
N SER A 85 -9.04 -6.70 -14.47
CA SER A 85 -9.24 -6.13 -13.14
C SER A 85 -10.56 -6.60 -12.51
N SER A 86 -10.56 -6.82 -11.21
CA SER A 86 -11.70 -7.40 -10.48
C SER A 86 -11.78 -6.84 -9.06
N ASP A 87 -12.99 -6.76 -8.52
CA ASP A 87 -13.24 -6.46 -7.12
C ASP A 87 -12.94 -7.67 -6.20
N ASP A 88 -12.88 -8.87 -6.77
CA ASP A 88 -12.74 -10.12 -6.03
C ASP A 88 -11.29 -10.53 -5.76
N TYR A 89 -10.35 -10.11 -6.59
CA TYR A 89 -8.93 -10.45 -6.48
C TYR A 89 -8.04 -9.38 -7.11
N GLY A 90 -6.79 -9.33 -6.70
CA GLY A 90 -5.76 -8.50 -7.33
C GLY A 90 -5.10 -9.23 -8.50
N ILE A 91 -4.71 -8.48 -9.52
CA ILE A 91 -3.93 -8.96 -10.65
C ILE A 91 -2.62 -8.18 -10.77
N PRO A 92 -1.52 -8.79 -11.24
CA PRO A 92 -0.37 -8.02 -11.70
C PRO A 92 -0.79 -6.98 -12.74
N TYR A 93 -0.22 -5.77 -12.66
CA TYR A 93 -0.51 -4.73 -13.66
C TYR A 93 -0.18 -5.22 -15.07
N PRO A 94 -1.15 -5.26 -16.01
CA PRO A 94 -1.02 -6.03 -17.25
C PRO A 94 -0.29 -5.31 -18.39
N ARG A 95 0.31 -4.15 -18.14
CA ARG A 95 0.98 -3.33 -19.15
C ARG A 95 2.45 -3.11 -18.78
N GLN A 96 3.25 -2.74 -19.78
CA GLN A 96 4.61 -2.31 -19.54
C GLN A 96 4.64 -1.02 -18.73
N VAL A 97 5.64 -0.93 -17.88
CA VAL A 97 5.90 0.21 -17.01
C VAL A 97 7.25 0.81 -17.40
N ALA A 98 7.32 2.13 -17.48
CA ALA A 98 8.54 2.84 -17.82
C ALA A 98 9.66 2.48 -16.80
N PRO A 99 10.94 2.41 -17.24
CA PRO A 99 12.06 1.95 -16.41
C PRO A 99 12.23 2.69 -15.08
N VAL A 100 11.82 3.96 -15.00
CA VAL A 100 11.89 4.76 -13.77
C VAL A 100 11.09 4.16 -12.62
N PHE A 101 10.05 3.37 -12.93
CA PHE A 101 9.20 2.72 -11.92
C PHE A 101 9.57 1.25 -11.66
N ALA A 102 10.56 0.69 -12.37
CA ALA A 102 10.86 -0.74 -12.29
C ALA A 102 11.52 -1.15 -10.97
N ASP A 103 12.21 -0.23 -10.29
CA ASP A 103 12.99 -0.49 -9.07
C ASP A 103 12.78 0.60 -7.99
N PHE A 104 11.54 1.02 -7.82
CA PHE A 104 11.17 1.97 -6.77
C PHE A 104 11.57 1.46 -5.39
N GLN A 105 12.05 2.38 -4.57
CA GLN A 105 12.36 2.16 -3.18
C GLN A 105 11.18 2.64 -2.32
N ASP A 106 10.96 1.98 -1.20
CA ASP A 106 10.03 2.37 -0.14
C ASP A 106 10.79 2.46 1.18
N THR A 107 10.82 3.62 1.80
CA THR A 107 11.36 3.76 3.16
C THR A 107 10.25 4.15 4.11
N ILE A 108 9.95 3.27 5.05
CA ILE A 108 8.85 3.44 6.00
C ILE A 108 9.39 4.10 7.27
N LEU A 109 9.02 5.35 7.50
CA LEU A 109 9.36 6.10 8.70
C LEU A 109 8.38 5.71 9.82
N LEU A 110 8.89 5.11 10.90
CA LEU A 110 8.10 4.63 12.02
C LEU A 110 7.82 5.76 13.03
N ILE A 111 6.87 6.62 12.68
CA ILE A 111 6.49 7.77 13.52
C ILE A 111 5.80 7.34 14.81
N ASP A 112 4.96 6.29 14.73
CA ASP A 112 4.25 5.71 15.87
C ASP A 112 4.19 4.19 15.67
N ARG A 113 4.81 3.44 16.57
CA ARG A 113 4.84 1.97 16.57
C ARG A 113 3.72 1.37 17.42
N GLY A 114 2.89 2.22 18.01
CA GLY A 114 1.76 1.82 18.84
C GLY A 114 0.64 1.18 18.03
N GLN A 115 -0.31 0.59 18.75
CA GLN A 115 -1.50 0.01 18.13
C GLN A 115 -2.45 1.09 17.65
N LYS A 116 -3.04 0.88 16.48
CA LYS A 116 -4.09 1.76 15.94
C LYS A 116 -5.27 1.88 16.89
N GLN A 117 -5.77 3.09 17.07
CA GLN A 117 -6.98 3.35 17.86
C GLN A 117 -8.26 2.88 17.12
N VAL A 118 -8.22 2.85 15.78
CA VAL A 118 -9.35 2.47 14.92
C VAL A 118 -8.90 1.39 13.96
N SER A 119 -9.64 0.29 13.89
CA SER A 119 -9.33 -0.76 12.91
C SER A 119 -9.65 -0.30 11.48
N SER A 120 -8.95 -0.87 10.50
CA SER A 120 -9.21 -0.57 9.07
C SER A 120 -10.66 -0.92 8.69
N THR A 121 -11.24 -1.98 9.26
CA THR A 121 -12.64 -2.37 9.03
C THR A 121 -13.61 -1.28 9.44
N VAL A 122 -13.39 -0.67 10.60
CA VAL A 122 -14.23 0.47 11.05
C VAL A 122 -14.08 1.65 10.10
N GLY A 123 -12.85 1.98 9.68
CA GLY A 123 -12.59 3.05 8.72
C GLY A 123 -13.30 2.83 7.38
N HIS A 124 -13.27 1.61 6.83
CA HIS A 124 -13.98 1.29 5.59
C HIS A 124 -15.51 1.43 5.73
N ASN A 125 -16.08 0.99 6.85
CA ASN A 125 -17.52 1.09 7.09
C ASN A 125 -18.01 2.55 7.19
N LEU A 126 -17.15 3.48 7.58
CA LEU A 126 -17.48 4.91 7.65
C LEU A 126 -17.64 5.57 6.27
N MET A 127 -17.29 4.88 5.19
CA MET A 127 -17.57 5.34 3.83
C MET A 127 -19.05 5.20 3.45
N HIS A 128 -19.80 4.32 4.09
CA HIS A 128 -21.24 4.21 3.88
C HIS A 128 -21.97 5.45 4.42
N GLY A 129 -22.61 6.19 3.51
CA GLY A 129 -23.29 7.44 3.83
C GLY A 129 -22.36 8.65 4.08
N HIS A 130 -21.06 8.52 3.81
CA HIS A 130 -20.14 9.64 3.92
C HIS A 130 -20.45 10.72 2.86
N PRO A 131 -20.55 12.02 3.23
CA PRO A 131 -21.00 13.08 2.33
C PRO A 131 -20.12 13.26 1.09
N PHE A 132 -18.85 12.85 1.15
CA PHE A 132 -17.89 12.98 0.05
C PHE A 132 -17.56 11.65 -0.65
N ALA A 133 -18.25 10.55 -0.33
CA ALA A 133 -17.94 9.21 -0.85
C ALA A 133 -17.96 9.15 -2.39
N GLU A 134 -18.99 9.68 -3.03
CA GLU A 134 -19.13 9.66 -4.51
C GLU A 134 -17.99 10.41 -5.19
N ALA A 135 -17.67 11.61 -4.70
CA ALA A 135 -16.56 12.41 -5.22
C ALA A 135 -15.22 11.68 -5.03
N ARG A 136 -15.03 11.03 -3.89
CA ARG A 136 -13.84 10.22 -3.58
C ARG A 136 -13.70 9.02 -4.52
N PHE A 137 -14.76 8.29 -4.79
CA PHE A 137 -14.73 7.16 -5.71
C PHE A 137 -14.46 7.60 -7.15
N SER A 138 -15.06 8.70 -7.58
CA SER A 138 -14.78 9.30 -8.91
C SER A 138 -13.31 9.74 -9.00
N GLN A 139 -12.76 10.38 -7.99
CA GLN A 139 -11.35 10.75 -7.91
C GLN A 139 -10.44 9.53 -8.02
N ALA A 140 -10.72 8.44 -7.29
CA ALA A 140 -9.91 7.22 -7.32
C ALA A 140 -9.84 6.62 -8.73
N ASN A 141 -10.99 6.52 -9.41
CA ASN A 141 -11.03 6.02 -10.79
C ASN A 141 -10.23 6.91 -11.77
N ASN A 142 -10.41 8.23 -11.68
CA ASN A 142 -9.66 9.19 -12.51
C ASN A 142 -8.14 9.10 -12.22
N ASN A 143 -7.75 8.90 -10.97
CA ASN A 143 -6.36 8.75 -10.58
C ASN A 143 -5.74 7.46 -11.11
N ILE A 144 -6.51 6.37 -11.22
CA ILE A 144 -6.04 5.16 -11.91
C ILE A 144 -5.73 5.45 -13.39
N ASP A 145 -6.60 6.17 -14.11
CA ASP A 145 -6.33 6.54 -15.52
C ASP A 145 -5.08 7.42 -15.66
N ARG A 146 -4.88 8.36 -14.73
CA ARG A 146 -3.66 9.19 -14.66
C ARG A 146 -2.41 8.33 -14.41
N LEU A 147 -2.47 7.38 -13.47
CA LEU A 147 -1.35 6.46 -13.20
C LEU A 147 -1.04 5.56 -14.40
N ILE A 148 -2.04 5.08 -15.13
CA ILE A 148 -1.83 4.31 -16.37
C ILE A 148 -1.00 5.13 -17.37
N GLY A 149 -1.32 6.42 -17.55
CA GLY A 149 -0.56 7.33 -18.38
C GLY A 149 0.87 7.55 -17.87
N ALA A 150 1.02 7.84 -16.59
CA ALA A 150 2.32 8.06 -15.94
C ALA A 150 3.23 6.84 -16.06
N PHE A 151 2.71 5.64 -15.79
CA PHE A 151 3.46 4.39 -15.91
C PHE A 151 3.94 4.13 -17.35
N ALA A 152 3.12 4.43 -18.33
CA ALA A 152 3.46 4.23 -19.74
C ALA A 152 4.56 5.20 -20.23
N THR A 153 4.54 6.44 -19.76
CA THR A 153 5.44 7.52 -20.25
C THR A 153 6.65 7.78 -19.36
N GLY A 154 6.63 7.31 -18.12
CA GLY A 154 7.64 7.66 -17.11
C GLY A 154 7.41 9.02 -16.45
N ASP A 155 6.18 9.55 -16.51
CA ASP A 155 5.82 10.83 -15.91
C ASP A 155 5.78 10.72 -14.38
N ILE A 156 6.95 10.99 -13.78
CA ILE A 156 7.15 10.92 -12.33
C ILE A 156 6.40 12.03 -11.60
N ASP A 157 6.18 13.18 -12.22
CA ASP A 157 5.50 14.31 -11.59
C ASP A 157 4.01 14.00 -11.41
N THR A 158 3.35 13.46 -12.44
CA THR A 158 1.97 12.96 -12.32
C THR A 158 1.86 11.82 -11.30
N PHE A 159 2.83 10.90 -11.26
CA PHE A 159 2.85 9.83 -10.24
C PHE A 159 2.90 10.42 -8.82
N ILE A 160 3.82 11.33 -8.56
CA ILE A 160 3.97 12.01 -7.26
C ILE A 160 2.66 12.70 -6.85
N GLU A 161 2.08 13.50 -7.76
CA GLU A 161 0.83 14.22 -7.50
C GLU A 161 -0.30 13.27 -7.11
N VAL A 162 -0.49 12.18 -7.88
CA VAL A 162 -1.55 11.21 -7.60
C VAL A 162 -1.32 10.50 -6.28
N VAL A 163 -0.12 10.01 -6.02
CA VAL A 163 0.19 9.25 -4.79
C VAL A 163 -0.02 10.09 -3.53
N GLU A 164 0.48 11.32 -3.52
CA GLU A 164 0.31 12.22 -2.37
C GLU A 164 -1.15 12.66 -2.19
N SER A 165 -1.86 12.95 -3.29
CA SER A 165 -3.29 13.26 -3.26
C SER A 165 -4.12 12.11 -2.69
N GLU A 166 -3.84 10.87 -3.08
CA GLU A 166 -4.52 9.67 -2.57
C GLU A 166 -4.30 9.51 -1.06
N ALA A 167 -3.06 9.66 -0.59
CA ALA A 167 -2.72 9.57 0.82
C ALA A 167 -3.45 10.64 1.64
N LEU A 168 -3.40 11.89 1.21
CA LEU A 168 -4.05 13.00 1.91
C LEU A 168 -5.57 12.91 1.88
N THR A 169 -6.16 12.48 0.76
CA THR A 169 -7.61 12.31 0.64
C THR A 169 -8.11 11.20 1.55
N LEU A 170 -7.40 10.07 1.68
CA LEU A 170 -7.74 9.02 2.65
C LEU A 170 -7.88 9.60 4.07
N HIS A 171 -6.91 10.39 4.51
CA HIS A 171 -6.93 11.01 5.84
C HIS A 171 -8.02 12.09 5.96
N ALA A 172 -8.28 12.87 4.91
CA ALA A 172 -9.38 13.84 4.89
C ALA A 172 -10.74 13.15 5.05
N MET A 173 -10.96 11.99 4.41
CA MET A 173 -12.18 11.20 4.58
C MET A 173 -12.37 10.74 6.02
N MET A 174 -11.31 10.29 6.69
CA MET A 174 -11.37 9.91 8.10
C MET A 174 -11.65 11.10 9.02
N GLN A 175 -11.08 12.26 8.73
CA GLN A 175 -11.30 13.49 9.51
C GLN A 175 -12.70 14.07 9.35
N THR A 176 -13.40 13.73 8.28
CA THR A 176 -14.75 14.21 7.97
C THR A 176 -15.85 13.15 8.13
N SER A 177 -15.50 11.94 8.56
CA SER A 177 -16.44 10.86 8.88
C SER A 177 -17.19 11.12 10.19
N ILE A 178 -18.27 10.34 10.45
CA ILE A 178 -18.99 10.39 11.72
C ILE A 178 -19.07 8.96 12.28
N PRO A 179 -18.40 8.67 13.42
CA PRO A 179 -17.49 9.55 14.16
C PRO A 179 -16.23 9.91 13.35
N TYR A 180 -15.69 11.09 13.57
CA TYR A 180 -14.42 11.52 12.96
C TYR A 180 -13.23 11.06 13.80
N PHE A 181 -12.07 10.88 13.15
CA PHE A 181 -10.83 10.54 13.82
C PHE A 181 -9.60 10.98 13.01
N ILE A 182 -8.49 11.18 13.71
CA ILE A 182 -7.21 11.63 13.15
C ILE A 182 -6.16 10.56 13.45
N LEU A 183 -5.57 9.99 12.42
CA LEU A 183 -4.50 8.98 12.54
C LEU A 183 -3.10 9.59 12.40
N MET A 184 -2.97 10.72 11.71
CA MET A 184 -1.70 11.45 11.63
C MET A 184 -1.28 11.98 13.01
N ARG A 185 0.01 11.97 13.28
CA ARG A 185 0.64 12.58 14.45
C ARG A 185 1.31 13.91 14.05
N PRO A 186 1.67 14.77 14.99
CA PRO A 186 2.42 16.00 14.66
C PRO A 186 3.67 15.72 13.82
N ASN A 187 4.45 14.68 14.17
CA ASN A 187 5.63 14.31 13.41
C ASN A 187 5.32 13.80 11.99
N THR A 188 4.14 13.23 11.74
CA THR A 188 3.68 12.90 10.38
C THR A 188 3.61 14.14 9.50
N LEU A 189 3.02 15.23 10.03
CA LEU A 189 2.88 16.49 9.32
C LEU A 189 4.24 17.16 9.09
N GLU A 190 5.13 17.13 10.09
CA GLU A 190 6.50 17.66 9.96
C GLU A 190 7.28 16.94 8.85
N VAL A 191 7.20 15.62 8.79
CA VAL A 191 7.83 14.83 7.73
C VAL A 191 7.28 15.21 6.36
N ILE A 192 5.95 15.31 6.20
CA ILE A 192 5.32 15.70 4.94
C ILE A 192 5.82 17.06 4.46
N GLN A 193 5.86 18.06 5.34
CA GLN A 193 6.32 19.41 5.00
C GLN A 193 7.80 19.41 4.59
N ARG A 194 8.65 18.63 5.27
CA ARG A 194 10.07 18.49 4.92
C ARG A 194 10.27 17.79 3.57
N VAL A 195 9.49 16.76 3.27
CA VAL A 195 9.52 16.09 1.95
C VAL A 195 9.18 17.09 0.84
N TRP A 196 8.13 17.89 1.01
CA TRP A 196 7.76 18.91 0.03
C TRP A 196 8.85 19.97 -0.14
N GLN A 197 9.44 20.45 0.97
CA GLN A 197 10.50 21.46 0.91
C GLN A 197 11.76 20.87 0.23
N TYR A 198 12.18 19.67 0.63
CA TYR A 198 13.32 18.98 0.04
C TYR A 198 13.17 18.80 -1.48
N ARG A 199 12.02 18.28 -1.92
CA ARG A 199 11.72 18.13 -3.35
C ARG A 199 11.71 19.47 -4.10
N LYS A 200 11.18 20.53 -3.48
CA LYS A 200 11.17 21.87 -4.06
C LYS A 200 12.58 22.41 -4.29
N ASP A 201 13.46 22.19 -3.32
CA ASP A 201 14.81 22.76 -3.33
C ASP A 201 15.78 21.95 -4.21
N THR A 202 15.70 20.64 -4.18
CA THR A 202 16.64 19.73 -4.83
C THR A 202 16.17 19.19 -6.19
N LYS A 203 14.87 19.20 -6.44
CA LYS A 203 14.21 18.56 -7.59
C LYS A 203 14.33 17.02 -7.60
N VAL A 204 14.76 16.42 -6.50
CA VAL A 204 14.80 14.96 -6.34
C VAL A 204 13.38 14.39 -6.39
N PRO A 205 13.09 13.37 -7.22
CA PRO A 205 11.77 12.77 -7.33
C PRO A 205 11.47 11.87 -6.11
N LEU A 206 11.09 12.48 -5.03
CA LEU A 206 10.69 11.86 -3.77
C LEU A 206 9.25 12.24 -3.46
N CYS A 207 8.41 11.25 -3.15
CA CYS A 207 7.06 11.48 -2.64
C CYS A 207 6.80 10.68 -1.37
N PHE A 208 5.66 10.97 -0.73
CA PHE A 208 5.18 10.18 0.39
C PHE A 208 3.83 9.51 0.07
N THR A 209 3.57 8.42 0.74
CA THR A 209 2.21 7.87 0.88
C THR A 209 1.95 7.50 2.33
N LEU A 210 0.67 7.36 2.66
CA LEU A 210 0.20 7.03 4.00
C LEU A 210 -0.83 5.90 3.90
N ASP A 211 -0.68 4.91 4.75
CA ASP A 211 -1.76 3.99 5.08
C ASP A 211 -2.65 4.60 6.18
N ALA A 212 -3.65 3.86 6.64
CA ALA A 212 -4.49 4.29 7.77
C ALA A 212 -3.70 4.25 9.09
N GLY A 213 -2.76 5.18 9.25
CA GLY A 213 -1.84 5.27 10.39
C GLY A 213 -1.04 6.56 10.41
N ALA A 214 -0.08 6.64 11.31
CA ALA A 214 0.82 7.80 11.46
C ALA A 214 2.13 7.65 10.66
N ASN A 215 2.47 6.43 10.26
CA ASN A 215 3.74 6.12 9.61
C ASN A 215 3.76 6.60 8.17
N VAL A 216 4.90 7.09 7.71
CA VAL A 216 5.07 7.70 6.40
C VAL A 216 5.92 6.78 5.53
N HIS A 217 5.41 6.41 4.37
CA HIS A 217 6.15 5.71 3.34
C HIS A 217 6.76 6.74 2.38
N LEU A 218 8.04 6.69 2.19
CA LEU A 218 8.78 7.52 1.23
C LEU A 218 9.08 6.70 -0.02
N LEU A 219 8.50 7.12 -1.14
CA LEU A 219 8.65 6.43 -2.42
C LEU A 219 9.55 7.23 -3.35
N TYR A 220 10.54 6.57 -3.95
CA TYR A 220 11.52 7.21 -4.85
C TYR A 220 12.19 6.20 -5.76
N PRO A 221 12.65 6.61 -6.97
CA PRO A 221 13.43 5.74 -7.85
C PRO A 221 14.78 5.35 -7.22
N LYS A 222 15.26 4.17 -7.51
CA LYS A 222 16.59 3.70 -7.05
C LYS A 222 17.74 4.63 -7.43
N SER A 223 17.63 5.33 -8.56
CA SER A 223 18.65 6.27 -9.04
C SER A 223 18.99 7.39 -8.07
N VAL A 224 18.08 7.74 -7.17
CA VAL A 224 18.26 8.80 -6.13
C VAL A 224 18.36 8.24 -4.72
N LYS A 225 18.55 6.92 -4.58
CA LYS A 225 18.52 6.22 -3.28
C LYS A 225 19.50 6.82 -2.27
N ASP A 226 20.76 6.99 -2.63
CA ASP A 226 21.80 7.44 -1.69
C ASP A 226 21.55 8.87 -1.21
N GLU A 227 21.04 9.73 -2.09
CA GLU A 227 20.69 11.09 -1.76
C GLU A 227 19.49 11.15 -0.78
N VAL A 228 18.43 10.38 -1.09
CA VAL A 228 17.26 10.30 -0.22
C VAL A 228 17.60 9.64 1.12
N GLN A 229 18.40 8.59 1.16
CA GLN A 229 18.83 7.97 2.41
C GLN A 229 19.66 8.94 3.28
N THR A 230 20.45 9.81 2.67
CA THR A 230 21.18 10.87 3.37
C THR A 230 20.22 11.89 3.98
N PHE A 231 19.21 12.32 3.23
CA PHE A 231 18.15 13.20 3.72
C PHE A 231 17.37 12.58 4.88
N ILE A 232 16.97 11.31 4.73
CA ILE A 232 16.25 10.59 5.80
C ILE A 232 17.08 10.56 7.07
N LYS A 233 18.35 10.14 6.97
CA LYS A 233 19.24 10.01 8.13
C LYS A 233 19.47 11.35 8.85
N ASN A 234 19.68 12.41 8.10
CA ASN A 234 20.08 13.70 8.67
C ASN A 234 18.89 14.54 9.11
N GLU A 235 17.74 14.44 8.43
CA GLU A 235 16.64 15.39 8.62
C GLU A 235 15.31 14.75 9.04
N LEU A 236 15.10 13.44 8.81
CA LEU A 236 13.81 12.83 9.08
C LEU A 236 13.84 11.79 10.22
N ALA A 237 14.95 11.10 10.42
CA ALA A 237 15.01 9.99 11.38
C ALA A 237 14.65 10.38 12.81
N HIS A 238 14.94 11.63 13.22
CA HIS A 238 14.62 12.11 14.57
C HIS A 238 13.12 12.31 14.83
N PHE A 239 12.27 12.31 13.78
CA PHE A 239 10.81 12.31 13.91
C PHE A 239 10.24 10.88 14.11
N CYS A 240 11.05 9.86 13.85
CA CYS A 240 10.67 8.47 14.05
C CYS A 240 10.82 8.06 15.51
N GLU A 241 9.97 7.15 15.96
CA GLU A 241 10.09 6.54 17.29
C GLU A 241 11.44 5.80 17.40
N GLU A 242 12.25 6.18 18.36
CA GLU A 242 13.62 5.70 18.54
C GLU A 242 14.52 5.86 17.29
N GLY A 243 14.22 6.80 16.41
CA GLY A 243 14.96 7.01 15.16
C GLY A 243 14.84 5.87 14.14
N LYS A 244 13.83 4.99 14.28
CA LYS A 244 13.71 3.77 13.47
C LYS A 244 12.92 3.97 12.19
N TYR A 245 13.43 3.38 11.11
CA TYR A 245 12.76 3.26 9.82
C TYR A 245 13.11 1.93 9.14
N ILE A 246 12.32 1.53 8.18
CA ILE A 246 12.49 0.27 7.43
C ILE A 246 12.75 0.62 5.98
N ASN A 247 13.80 0.06 5.39
CA ASN A 247 14.05 0.16 3.95
C ASN A 247 13.47 -1.07 3.26
N ASP A 248 12.67 -0.83 2.24
CA ASP A 248 12.09 -1.83 1.37
C ASP A 248 12.18 -1.37 -0.10
N GLN A 249 11.80 -2.21 -1.02
CA GLN A 249 11.79 -1.93 -2.44
C GLN A 249 10.77 -2.80 -3.17
N LEU A 250 10.43 -2.42 -4.41
CA LEU A 250 9.62 -3.27 -5.27
C LEU A 250 10.26 -4.65 -5.40
N ALA A 251 9.45 -5.69 -5.16
CA ALA A 251 9.87 -7.07 -5.42
C ALA A 251 10.00 -7.30 -6.93
N ASN A 252 11.10 -7.91 -7.34
CA ASN A 252 11.34 -8.34 -8.72
C ASN A 252 10.58 -9.64 -9.02
#